data_2a75eee46a9325123d783154aa07a7a9
#
_entry.id   2a75eee46a9325123d783154aa07a7a9
#
_cell.length_a   1.000
_cell.length_b   1.000
_cell.length_c   1.000
_cell.angle_alpha   90.00
_cell.angle_beta   90.00
_cell.angle_gamma   90.00
#
_symmetry.space_group_name_H-M   'P 1'
#
loop_
_entity.id
_entity.type
_entity.pdbx_description
1 polymer ?
#
loop_
_entity_poly.entity_id
_entity_poly.type
_entity_poly.pdbx_seq_one_letter_code
_entity_poly.pdbx_strand_id
1 'polypeptide(L)'
;MQATQRIYEYQDWITIIFLACFALLVLAKTLFPQRFEEFTSLLSSGKFIAFKGKENKAFHAFNILLLSIQSLAVSIFIFIAYNYFFDSNISPIIIFIRILTAYICLTLIKAGVEKIIGNIFEMDEKMDYYIFQKFSYRNFISLFILVASLLLIYTLNPTALIIGTIGSTIIISNTIALIIIYRRNQTLLSANWFYFILYLCALEIAPYFILYKLVTN
;
A
#
# COMPACT_ATOMS: atom_id res chain seq x y z
N MET A 1 -13.79 -43.35 -6.14
CA MET A 1 -13.18 -42.12 -5.64
C MET A 1 -12.18 -41.65 -6.70
N GLN A 2 -12.55 -40.67 -7.53
CA GLN A 2 -11.61 -40.06 -8.49
C GLN A 2 -10.78 -39.05 -7.70
N ALA A 3 -9.49 -39.32 -7.57
CA ALA A 3 -8.54 -38.37 -7.04
C ALA A 3 -8.43 -37.20 -8.06
N THR A 4 -9.05 -36.09 -7.74
CA THR A 4 -8.82 -34.85 -8.47
C THR A 4 -7.35 -34.49 -8.29
N GLN A 5 -6.57 -34.56 -9.37
CA GLN A 5 -5.21 -34.01 -9.38
C GLN A 5 -5.30 -32.51 -9.05
N ARG A 6 -4.89 -32.15 -7.86
CA ARG A 6 -4.68 -30.75 -7.49
C ARG A 6 -3.54 -30.22 -8.36
N ILE A 7 -3.83 -29.28 -9.24
CA ILE A 7 -2.81 -28.61 -10.06
C ILE A 7 -1.97 -27.74 -9.14
N TYR A 8 -0.86 -28.30 -8.63
CA TYR A 8 0.04 -27.66 -7.66
C TYR A 8 1.02 -26.64 -8.27
N GLU A 9 1.11 -26.54 -9.59
CA GLU A 9 2.19 -25.80 -10.26
C GLU A 9 2.18 -24.27 -10.09
N TYR A 10 1.09 -23.66 -9.60
CA TYR A 10 0.96 -22.20 -9.58
C TYR A 10 1.08 -21.54 -8.20
N GLN A 11 1.15 -22.29 -7.12
CA GLN A 11 1.04 -21.73 -5.77
C GLN A 11 2.37 -21.63 -5.01
N ASP A 12 3.39 -22.38 -5.38
CA ASP A 12 4.62 -22.49 -4.59
C ASP A 12 5.38 -21.15 -4.49
N TRP A 13 5.52 -20.42 -5.60
CA TRP A 13 6.20 -19.12 -5.60
C TRP A 13 5.43 -18.05 -4.79
N ILE A 14 4.09 -18.11 -4.76
CA ILE A 14 3.27 -17.20 -3.96
C ILE A 14 3.46 -17.50 -2.47
N THR A 15 3.56 -18.78 -2.10
CA THR A 15 3.88 -19.21 -0.72
C THR A 15 5.21 -18.63 -0.26
N ILE A 16 6.23 -18.66 -1.12
CA ILE A 16 7.54 -18.07 -0.83
C ILE A 16 7.42 -16.56 -0.59
N ILE A 17 6.60 -15.85 -1.36
CA ILE A 17 6.38 -14.41 -1.17
C ILE A 17 5.67 -14.14 0.17
N PHE A 18 4.66 -14.92 0.55
CA PHE A 18 4.04 -14.78 1.88
C PHE A 18 5.04 -15.02 3.00
N LEU A 19 5.87 -16.06 2.87
CA LEU A 19 6.92 -16.37 3.84
C LEU A 19 7.93 -15.20 3.94
N ALA A 20 8.31 -14.61 2.82
CA ALA A 20 9.15 -13.41 2.79
C ALA A 20 8.46 -12.22 3.48
N CYS A 21 7.16 -11.99 3.28
CA CYS A 21 6.42 -10.94 3.98
C CYS A 21 6.41 -11.17 5.50
N PHE A 22 6.17 -12.39 5.95
CA PHE A 22 6.22 -12.71 7.38
C PHE A 22 7.63 -12.57 7.96
N ALA A 23 8.66 -13.01 7.23
CA ALA A 23 10.06 -12.81 7.63
C ALA A 23 10.40 -11.31 7.78
N LEU A 24 9.97 -10.47 6.84
CA LEU A 24 10.14 -9.01 6.92
C LEU A 24 9.38 -8.40 8.12
N LEU A 25 8.18 -8.90 8.45
CA LEU A 25 7.44 -8.47 9.65
C LEU A 25 8.19 -8.82 10.93
N VAL A 26 8.73 -10.04 11.01
CA VAL A 26 9.57 -10.46 12.17
C VAL A 26 10.82 -9.61 12.26
N LEU A 27 11.51 -9.34 11.16
CA LEU A 27 12.66 -8.45 11.11
C LEU A 27 12.31 -7.02 11.56
N ALA A 28 11.18 -6.48 11.12
CA ALA A 28 10.72 -5.16 11.54
C ALA A 28 10.47 -5.11 13.04
N LYS A 29 9.86 -6.16 13.61
CA LYS A 29 9.62 -6.28 15.06
C LYS A 29 10.90 -6.45 15.88
N THR A 30 11.85 -7.26 15.42
CA THR A 30 13.09 -7.54 16.15
C THR A 30 14.09 -6.38 16.11
N LEU A 31 14.22 -5.73 14.95
CA LEU A 31 15.13 -4.60 14.79
C LEU A 31 14.60 -3.30 15.41
N PHE A 32 13.27 -3.12 15.43
CA PHE A 32 12.63 -1.88 15.89
C PHE A 32 11.42 -2.13 16.79
N PRO A 33 11.60 -2.81 17.96
CA PRO A 33 10.49 -3.26 18.80
C PRO A 33 9.59 -2.12 19.26
N GLN A 34 10.15 -1.02 19.75
CA GLN A 34 9.40 0.13 20.22
C GLN A 34 8.55 0.78 19.11
N ARG A 35 9.11 0.91 17.90
CA ARG A 35 8.39 1.48 16.76
C ARG A 35 7.30 0.55 16.25
N PHE A 36 7.52 -0.76 16.34
CA PHE A 36 6.54 -1.76 15.95
C PHE A 36 5.34 -1.77 16.91
N GLU A 37 5.56 -1.67 18.23
CA GLU A 37 4.48 -1.56 19.23
C GLU A 37 3.67 -0.28 19.03
N GLU A 38 4.34 0.84 18.80
CA GLU A 38 3.66 2.11 18.51
C GLU A 38 2.87 2.06 17.19
N PHE A 39 3.41 1.38 16.17
CA PHE A 39 2.72 1.18 14.89
C PHE A 39 1.45 0.33 15.05
N THR A 40 1.51 -0.76 15.83
CA THR A 40 0.33 -1.58 16.12
C THR A 40 -0.70 -0.85 16.98
N SER A 41 -0.27 0.09 17.82
CA SER A 41 -1.15 0.94 18.64
C SER A 41 -1.89 2.03 17.85
N LEU A 42 -1.63 2.16 16.54
CA LEU A 42 -2.36 3.06 15.63
C LEU A 42 -3.89 2.86 15.70
N LEU A 43 -4.32 1.62 15.88
CA LEU A 43 -5.74 1.26 16.08
C LEU A 43 -6.32 1.84 17.36
N SER A 44 -5.53 1.92 18.44
CA SER A 44 -6.02 2.25 19.77
C SER A 44 -5.97 3.75 20.06
N SER A 45 -4.98 4.50 19.59
CA SER A 45 -4.81 5.86 20.12
C SER A 45 -4.32 6.93 19.13
N GLY A 46 -3.95 6.60 17.92
CA GLY A 46 -3.38 7.57 16.98
C GLY A 46 -2.11 8.30 17.48
N LYS A 47 -1.61 7.92 18.67
CA LYS A 47 -0.44 8.53 19.34
C LYS A 47 0.86 8.38 18.56
N PHE A 48 1.02 7.26 17.84
CA PHE A 48 2.18 7.01 16.98
C PHE A 48 2.44 8.16 16.01
N ILE A 49 1.39 8.64 15.37
CA ILE A 49 1.47 9.72 14.38
C ILE A 49 1.76 11.07 15.07
N ALA A 50 1.21 11.30 16.28
CA ALA A 50 1.37 12.58 16.98
C ALA A 50 2.77 12.76 17.56
N PHE A 51 3.36 11.71 18.14
CA PHE A 51 4.62 11.83 18.87
C PHE A 51 5.86 11.68 17.98
N LYS A 52 5.88 10.78 17.00
CA LYS A 52 7.09 10.46 16.23
C LYS A 52 7.18 11.12 14.86
N GLY A 53 6.12 11.75 14.38
CA GLY A 53 6.14 12.46 13.10
C GLY A 53 7.12 13.64 13.07
N LYS A 54 7.44 14.25 14.23
CA LYS A 54 8.41 15.35 14.31
C LYS A 54 9.87 14.92 14.28
N GLU A 55 10.18 13.71 14.75
CA GLU A 55 11.57 13.21 14.86
C GLU A 55 11.99 12.27 13.73
N ASN A 56 11.07 11.77 12.92
CA ASN A 56 11.34 10.72 11.94
C ASN A 56 11.23 11.21 10.51
N LYS A 57 12.34 11.09 9.80
CA LYS A 57 12.36 11.16 8.34
C LYS A 57 11.48 10.05 7.77
N ALA A 58 10.66 10.35 6.75
CA ALA A 58 9.77 9.40 6.09
C ALA A 58 10.52 8.14 5.59
N PHE A 59 11.80 8.28 5.26
CA PHE A 59 12.68 7.21 4.77
C PHE A 59 13.55 6.55 5.85
N HIS A 60 13.00 6.32 7.04
CA HIS A 60 13.70 5.52 8.05
C HIS A 60 13.64 4.02 7.68
N ALA A 61 14.67 3.24 8.05
CA ALA A 61 14.76 1.80 7.73
C ALA A 61 13.50 1.00 8.10
N PHE A 62 12.87 1.30 9.22
CA PHE A 62 11.58 0.71 9.62
C PHE A 62 10.48 0.95 8.58
N ASN A 63 10.36 2.18 8.08
CA ASN A 63 9.34 2.54 7.08
C ASN A 63 9.63 1.87 5.74
N ILE A 64 10.90 1.70 5.37
CA ILE A 64 11.31 0.99 4.15
C ILE A 64 10.92 -0.50 4.24
N LEU A 65 11.15 -1.15 5.37
CA LEU A 65 10.72 -2.54 5.59
C LEU A 65 9.20 -2.68 5.46
N LEU A 66 8.44 -1.80 6.10
CA LEU A 66 6.98 -1.80 5.97
C LEU A 66 6.49 -1.49 4.56
N LEU A 67 7.16 -0.57 3.84
CA LEU A 67 6.86 -0.26 2.45
C LEU A 67 7.08 -1.47 1.53
N SER A 68 8.14 -2.26 1.80
CA SER A 68 8.38 -3.51 1.05
C SER A 68 7.26 -4.52 1.27
N ILE A 69 6.81 -4.72 2.52
CA ILE A 69 5.68 -5.59 2.85
C ILE A 69 4.40 -5.09 2.18
N GLN A 70 4.14 -3.77 2.24
CA GLN A 70 3.00 -3.15 1.59
C GLN A 70 3.01 -3.40 0.08
N SER A 71 4.16 -3.22 -0.57
CA SER A 71 4.30 -3.41 -2.02
C SER A 71 3.99 -4.84 -2.43
N LEU A 72 4.51 -5.81 -1.68
CA LEU A 72 4.24 -7.23 -1.93
C LEU A 72 2.77 -7.59 -1.69
N ALA A 73 2.19 -7.16 -0.57
CA ALA A 73 0.80 -7.47 -0.21
C ALA A 73 -0.20 -6.91 -1.23
N VAL A 74 -0.03 -5.65 -1.64
CA VAL A 74 -0.91 -5.02 -2.64
C VAL A 74 -0.74 -5.67 -4.01
N SER A 75 0.51 -5.99 -4.40
CA SER A 75 0.77 -6.64 -5.69
C SER A 75 0.19 -8.04 -5.77
N ILE A 76 0.21 -8.83 -4.67
CA ILE A 76 -0.47 -10.13 -4.61
C ILE A 76 -1.98 -9.96 -4.81
N PHE A 77 -2.61 -9.01 -4.13
CA PHE A 77 -4.04 -8.78 -4.26
C PHE A 77 -4.44 -8.36 -5.69
N ILE A 78 -3.68 -7.44 -6.29
CA ILE A 78 -3.91 -7.03 -7.69
C ILE A 78 -3.70 -8.21 -8.64
N PHE A 79 -2.68 -9.05 -8.39
CA PHE A 79 -2.42 -10.25 -9.19
C PHE A 79 -3.58 -11.26 -9.12
N ILE A 80 -4.16 -11.50 -7.93
CA ILE A 80 -5.34 -12.37 -7.76
C ILE A 80 -6.52 -11.81 -8.57
N ALA A 81 -6.79 -10.50 -8.45
CA ALA A 81 -7.84 -9.85 -9.18
C ALA A 81 -7.61 -9.91 -10.71
N TYR A 82 -6.38 -9.66 -11.15
CA TYR A 82 -6.03 -9.74 -12.56
C TYR A 82 -6.26 -11.12 -13.14
N ASN A 83 -5.78 -12.18 -12.50
CA ASN A 83 -5.96 -13.56 -12.96
C ASN A 83 -7.44 -14.02 -12.93
N TYR A 84 -8.28 -13.39 -12.11
CA TYR A 84 -9.70 -13.69 -12.10
C TYR A 84 -10.45 -13.06 -13.27
N PHE A 85 -10.11 -11.82 -13.62
CA PHE A 85 -10.84 -11.06 -14.66
C PHE A 85 -10.23 -11.20 -16.05
N PHE A 86 -8.97 -11.57 -16.18
CA PHE A 86 -8.25 -11.60 -17.44
C PHE A 86 -7.54 -12.94 -17.64
N ASP A 87 -7.88 -13.64 -18.71
CA ASP A 87 -7.14 -14.81 -19.18
C ASP A 87 -5.92 -14.34 -19.98
N SER A 88 -4.72 -14.56 -19.48
CA SER A 88 -3.49 -14.18 -20.17
C SER A 88 -2.63 -15.39 -20.49
N ASN A 89 -2.06 -15.42 -21.69
CA ASN A 89 -1.11 -16.45 -22.11
C ASN A 89 0.32 -16.19 -21.57
N ILE A 90 0.49 -15.19 -20.69
CA ILE A 90 1.79 -14.81 -20.12
C ILE A 90 1.98 -15.59 -18.82
N SER A 91 3.23 -16.00 -18.54
CA SER A 91 3.52 -16.70 -17.28
C SER A 91 3.14 -15.86 -16.06
N PRO A 92 2.47 -16.44 -15.04
CA PRO A 92 1.96 -15.72 -13.88
C PRO A 92 3.02 -14.92 -13.12
N ILE A 93 4.24 -15.45 -13.04
CA ILE A 93 5.34 -14.78 -12.36
C ILE A 93 5.76 -13.48 -13.07
N ILE A 94 5.70 -13.44 -14.41
CA ILE A 94 6.00 -12.22 -15.18
C ILE A 94 4.94 -11.16 -14.94
N ILE A 95 3.67 -11.55 -14.88
CA ILE A 95 2.56 -10.63 -14.57
C ILE A 95 2.75 -10.06 -13.18
N PHE A 96 3.04 -10.90 -12.18
CA PHE A 96 3.29 -10.45 -10.81
C PHE A 96 4.46 -9.45 -10.74
N ILE A 97 5.59 -9.75 -11.39
CA ILE A 97 6.75 -8.84 -11.40
C ILE A 97 6.40 -7.51 -12.07
N ARG A 98 5.63 -7.50 -13.15
CA ARG A 98 5.17 -6.26 -13.81
C ARG A 98 4.29 -5.43 -12.87
N ILE A 99 3.34 -6.05 -12.18
CA ILE A 99 2.47 -5.37 -11.21
C ILE A 99 3.30 -4.81 -10.05
N LEU A 100 4.22 -5.60 -9.50
CA LEU A 100 5.08 -5.19 -8.39
C LEU A 100 5.97 -4.01 -8.77
N THR A 101 6.65 -4.08 -9.90
CA THR A 101 7.52 -2.98 -10.38
C THR A 101 6.71 -1.72 -10.67
N ALA A 102 5.56 -1.83 -11.34
CA ALA A 102 4.68 -0.71 -11.60
C ALA A 102 4.20 -0.05 -10.29
N TYR A 103 3.78 -0.84 -9.30
CA TYR A 103 3.33 -0.33 -8.01
C TYR A 103 4.44 0.39 -7.24
N ILE A 104 5.65 -0.19 -7.19
CA ILE A 104 6.81 0.43 -6.53
C ILE A 104 7.17 1.74 -7.22
N CYS A 105 7.31 1.74 -8.56
CA CYS A 105 7.62 2.95 -9.32
C CYS A 105 6.60 4.06 -9.08
N LEU A 106 5.30 3.77 -9.17
CA LEU A 106 4.24 4.74 -8.92
C LEU A 106 4.28 5.30 -7.49
N THR A 107 4.54 4.44 -6.50
CA THR A 107 4.62 4.86 -5.09
C THR A 107 5.82 5.77 -4.85
N LEU A 108 7.00 5.44 -5.42
CA LEU A 108 8.21 6.24 -5.27
C LEU A 108 8.13 7.56 -6.04
N ILE A 109 7.61 7.54 -7.27
CA ILE A 109 7.39 8.78 -8.05
C ILE A 109 6.47 9.71 -7.28
N LYS A 110 5.35 9.20 -6.75
CA LYS A 110 4.39 9.99 -5.99
C LYS A 110 5.03 10.61 -4.74
N ALA A 111 5.78 9.82 -3.96
CA ALA A 111 6.49 10.33 -2.79
C ALA A 111 7.59 11.34 -3.15
N GLY A 112 8.31 11.10 -4.24
CA GLY A 112 9.34 12.02 -4.74
C GLY A 112 8.76 13.37 -5.15
N VAL A 113 7.66 13.35 -5.88
CA VAL A 113 6.99 14.60 -6.30
C VAL A 113 6.41 15.35 -5.09
N GLU A 114 5.78 14.66 -4.12
CA GLU A 114 5.31 15.27 -2.88
C GLU A 114 6.47 15.94 -2.12
N LYS A 115 7.66 15.34 -2.11
CA LYS A 115 8.85 15.90 -1.47
C LYS A 115 9.41 17.11 -2.21
N ILE A 116 9.47 17.08 -3.55
CA ILE A 116 9.90 18.21 -4.38
C ILE A 116 9.02 19.43 -4.12
N ILE A 117 7.71 19.22 -3.98
CA ILE A 117 6.77 20.32 -3.69
C ILE A 117 6.99 20.87 -2.29
N GLY A 118 7.21 20.01 -1.28
CA GLY A 118 7.57 20.46 0.05
C GLY A 118 8.76 21.40 0.04
N ASN A 119 9.77 21.08 -0.76
CA ASN A 119 10.98 21.88 -0.90
C ASN A 119 10.71 23.24 -1.62
N ILE A 120 9.95 23.22 -2.72
CA ILE A 120 9.60 24.43 -3.48
C ILE A 120 8.83 25.44 -2.62
N PHE A 121 7.96 24.96 -1.72
CA PHE A 121 7.15 25.81 -0.84
C PHE A 121 7.79 26.07 0.54
N GLU A 122 9.05 25.69 0.74
CA GLU A 122 9.77 25.83 2.04
C GLU A 122 9.03 25.16 3.21
N MET A 123 8.36 24.03 2.95
CA MET A 123 7.54 23.30 3.90
C MET A 123 8.07 21.88 4.13
N ASP A 124 9.38 21.65 4.03
CA ASP A 124 10.01 20.34 4.06
C ASP A 124 9.60 19.48 5.27
N GLU A 125 9.72 20.02 6.49
CA GLU A 125 9.38 19.29 7.71
C GLU A 125 7.90 18.87 7.76
N LYS A 126 7.03 19.75 7.28
CA LYS A 126 5.59 19.52 7.27
C LYS A 126 5.21 18.48 6.23
N MET A 127 5.88 18.49 5.08
CA MET A 127 5.66 17.54 4.01
C MET A 127 6.23 16.16 4.39
N ASP A 128 7.39 16.08 5.01
CA ASP A 128 7.95 14.83 5.53
C ASP A 128 7.00 14.20 6.58
N TYR A 129 6.38 15.02 7.43
CA TYR A 129 5.37 14.57 8.38
C TYR A 129 4.10 14.04 7.69
N TYR A 130 3.62 14.74 6.66
CA TYR A 130 2.47 14.31 5.85
C TYR A 130 2.73 12.98 5.14
N ILE A 131 3.89 12.84 4.47
CA ILE A 131 4.30 11.61 3.79
C ILE A 131 4.44 10.46 4.78
N PHE A 132 5.00 10.70 5.96
CA PHE A 132 5.11 9.71 7.03
C PHE A 132 3.73 9.22 7.49
N GLN A 133 2.77 10.12 7.72
CA GLN A 133 1.40 9.74 8.08
C GLN A 133 0.77 8.87 7.00
N LYS A 134 0.88 9.27 5.73
CA LYS A 134 0.31 8.58 4.59
C LYS A 134 0.88 7.16 4.46
N PHE A 135 2.19 7.01 4.56
CA PHE A 135 2.82 5.68 4.56
C PHE A 135 2.39 4.83 5.75
N SER A 136 2.29 5.41 6.94
CA SER A 136 1.88 4.66 8.14
C SER A 136 0.47 4.07 8.00
N TYR A 137 -0.50 4.86 7.56
CA TYR A 137 -1.87 4.35 7.33
C TYR A 137 -1.92 3.30 6.22
N ARG A 138 -1.22 3.53 5.12
CA ARG A 138 -1.19 2.57 4.00
C ARG A 138 -0.50 1.26 4.38
N ASN A 139 0.60 1.33 5.11
CA ASN A 139 1.29 0.15 5.64
C ASN A 139 0.36 -0.64 6.57
N PHE A 140 -0.40 0.06 7.41
CA PHE A 140 -1.37 -0.58 8.31
C PHE A 140 -2.47 -1.31 7.53
N ILE A 141 -3.08 -0.65 6.54
CA ILE A 141 -4.10 -1.26 5.67
C ILE A 141 -3.51 -2.48 4.93
N SER A 142 -2.24 -2.42 4.52
CA SER A 142 -1.60 -3.52 3.78
C SER A 142 -1.45 -4.81 4.58
N LEU A 143 -1.39 -4.76 5.91
CA LEU A 143 -1.40 -5.96 6.75
C LEU A 143 -2.75 -6.70 6.64
N PHE A 144 -3.86 -5.96 6.58
CA PHE A 144 -5.18 -6.58 6.33
C PHE A 144 -5.29 -7.13 4.92
N ILE A 145 -4.71 -6.44 3.92
CA ILE A 145 -4.65 -6.94 2.54
C ILE A 145 -3.86 -8.24 2.47
N LEU A 146 -2.74 -8.33 3.18
CA LEU A 146 -1.91 -9.54 3.24
C LEU A 146 -2.71 -10.75 3.77
N VAL A 147 -3.42 -10.56 4.89
CA VAL A 147 -4.26 -11.61 5.48
C VAL A 147 -5.42 -11.97 4.55
N ALA A 148 -6.09 -10.99 3.97
CA ALA A 148 -7.19 -11.22 3.03
C ALA A 148 -6.72 -11.99 1.78
N SER A 149 -5.56 -11.63 1.23
CA SER A 149 -4.96 -12.32 0.08
C SER A 149 -4.58 -13.77 0.41
N LEU A 150 -4.08 -14.02 1.62
CA LEU A 150 -3.78 -15.36 2.10
C LEU A 150 -5.06 -16.21 2.17
N LEU A 151 -6.14 -15.67 2.74
CA LEU A 151 -7.44 -16.36 2.80
C LEU A 151 -8.01 -16.64 1.40
N LEU A 152 -7.86 -15.68 0.46
CA LEU A 152 -8.35 -15.87 -0.92
C LEU A 152 -7.62 -17.00 -1.67
N ILE A 153 -6.33 -17.19 -1.41
CA ILE A 153 -5.55 -18.19 -2.13
C ILE A 153 -5.72 -19.59 -1.52
N TYR A 154 -5.75 -19.68 -0.17
CA TYR A 154 -5.69 -20.99 0.49
C TYR A 154 -7.04 -21.49 1.01
N THR A 155 -7.99 -20.60 1.30
CA THR A 155 -9.24 -20.98 1.99
C THR A 155 -10.47 -20.70 1.15
N LEU A 156 -10.56 -19.54 0.51
CA LEU A 156 -11.73 -19.08 -0.21
C LEU A 156 -11.53 -19.28 -1.72
N ASN A 157 -12.56 -19.80 -2.40
CA ASN A 157 -12.56 -19.76 -3.86
C ASN A 157 -12.78 -18.29 -4.31
N PRO A 158 -11.88 -17.69 -5.08
CA PRO A 158 -12.03 -16.30 -5.53
C PRO A 158 -13.27 -16.19 -6.43
N THR A 159 -14.23 -15.36 -6.00
CA THR A 159 -15.41 -14.99 -6.80
C THR A 159 -15.39 -13.49 -7.03
N ALA A 160 -16.03 -13.02 -8.12
CA ALA A 160 -16.12 -11.59 -8.44
C ALA A 160 -16.66 -10.78 -7.26
N LEU A 161 -17.63 -11.34 -6.52
CA LEU A 161 -18.23 -10.68 -5.37
C LEU A 161 -17.22 -10.53 -4.21
N ILE A 162 -16.47 -11.59 -3.88
CA ILE A 162 -15.48 -11.56 -2.79
C ILE A 162 -14.33 -10.59 -3.13
N ILE A 163 -13.79 -10.67 -4.35
CA ILE A 163 -12.74 -9.76 -4.81
C ILE A 163 -13.25 -8.30 -4.80
N GLY A 164 -14.46 -8.08 -5.28
CA GLY A 164 -15.10 -6.77 -5.31
C GLY A 164 -15.35 -6.18 -3.92
N THR A 165 -15.81 -6.98 -2.96
CA THR A 165 -16.03 -6.54 -1.57
C THR A 165 -14.74 -6.20 -0.86
N ILE A 166 -13.68 -7.01 -1.01
CA ILE A 166 -12.37 -6.73 -0.44
C ILE A 166 -11.78 -5.47 -1.10
N GLY A 167 -11.84 -5.37 -2.44
CA GLY A 167 -11.35 -4.21 -3.18
C GLY A 167 -12.05 -2.91 -2.77
N SER A 168 -13.39 -2.93 -2.64
CA SER A 168 -14.15 -1.77 -2.18
C SER A 168 -13.79 -1.38 -0.74
N THR A 169 -13.62 -2.34 0.16
CA THR A 169 -13.18 -2.11 1.54
C THR A 169 -11.81 -1.45 1.59
N ILE A 170 -10.87 -1.88 0.76
CA ILE A 170 -9.53 -1.28 0.65
C ILE A 170 -9.64 0.18 0.19
N ILE A 171 -10.44 0.46 -0.85
CA ILE A 171 -10.62 1.82 -1.39
C ILE A 171 -11.25 2.72 -0.32
N ILE A 172 -12.31 2.26 0.35
CA ILE A 172 -12.99 3.00 1.41
C ILE A 172 -12.01 3.30 2.56
N SER A 173 -11.24 2.30 3.03
CA SER A 173 -10.27 2.47 4.10
C SER A 173 -9.17 3.47 3.74
N ASN A 174 -8.64 3.43 2.52
CA ASN A 174 -7.67 4.42 2.04
C ASN A 174 -8.29 5.83 1.97
N THR A 175 -9.53 5.97 1.50
CA THR A 175 -10.24 7.26 1.43
C THR A 175 -10.46 7.83 2.83
N ILE A 176 -10.89 7.02 3.79
CA ILE A 176 -11.05 7.43 5.20
C ILE A 176 -9.69 7.88 5.76
N ALA A 177 -8.63 7.13 5.54
CA ALA A 177 -7.28 7.49 5.98
C ALA A 177 -6.84 8.86 5.42
N LEU A 178 -7.07 9.11 4.12
CA LEU A 178 -6.79 10.41 3.50
C LEU A 178 -7.61 11.55 4.12
N ILE A 179 -8.90 11.35 4.39
CA ILE A 179 -9.74 12.34 5.05
C ILE A 179 -9.24 12.66 6.46
N ILE A 180 -8.83 11.65 7.23
CA ILE A 180 -8.26 11.83 8.57
C ILE A 180 -6.97 12.64 8.51
N ILE A 181 -6.06 12.29 7.61
CA ILE A 181 -4.80 13.00 7.40
C ILE A 181 -5.06 14.45 7.00
N TYR A 182 -5.98 14.68 6.07
CA TYR A 182 -6.37 16.00 5.62
C TYR A 182 -6.92 16.87 6.76
N ARG A 183 -7.89 16.37 7.52
CA ARG A 183 -8.48 17.09 8.68
C ARG A 183 -7.42 17.44 9.72
N ARG A 184 -6.45 16.56 9.94
CA ARG A 184 -5.40 16.77 10.95
C ARG A 184 -4.38 17.82 10.53
N ASN A 185 -4.17 18.01 9.22
CA ASN A 185 -3.20 18.93 8.66
C ASN A 185 -3.83 20.20 8.06
N GLN A 186 -5.09 20.54 8.39
CA GLN A 186 -5.81 21.68 7.83
C GLN A 186 -5.08 23.01 8.02
N THR A 187 -4.49 23.24 9.21
CA THR A 187 -3.74 24.48 9.51
C THR A 187 -2.47 24.63 8.68
N LEU A 188 -1.89 23.52 8.18
CA LEU A 188 -0.72 23.51 7.34
C LEU A 188 -1.07 23.79 5.87
N LEU A 189 -2.29 23.44 5.47
CA LEU A 189 -2.79 23.52 4.10
C LEU A 189 -3.45 24.87 3.80
N SER A 190 -3.92 25.60 4.82
CA SER A 190 -4.69 26.83 4.65
C SER A 190 -3.90 28.00 4.05
N ALA A 191 -2.58 28.03 4.20
CA ALA A 191 -1.74 29.13 3.69
C ALA A 191 -1.60 29.14 2.15
N ASN A 192 -1.66 27.97 1.48
CA ASN A 192 -1.58 27.81 0.03
C ASN A 192 -2.59 26.78 -0.51
N TRP A 193 -3.78 26.81 0.03
CA TRP A 193 -4.83 25.78 -0.11
C TRP A 193 -5.18 25.45 -1.56
N PHE A 194 -5.33 26.47 -2.41
CA PHE A 194 -5.78 26.28 -3.78
C PHE A 194 -4.77 25.49 -4.64
N TYR A 195 -3.49 25.85 -4.57
CA TYR A 195 -2.43 25.17 -5.33
C TYR A 195 -2.15 23.76 -4.81
N PHE A 196 -2.23 23.58 -3.50
CA PHE A 196 -2.00 22.27 -2.88
C PHE A 196 -3.12 21.27 -3.22
N ILE A 197 -4.39 21.69 -3.18
CA ILE A 197 -5.52 20.81 -3.56
C ILE A 197 -5.49 20.50 -5.05
N LEU A 198 -5.30 21.48 -5.91
CA LEU A 198 -5.23 21.26 -7.35
C LEU A 198 -4.14 20.24 -7.70
N TYR A 199 -3.01 20.36 -7.03
CA TYR A 199 -1.87 19.49 -7.21
C TYR A 199 -2.12 18.08 -6.64
N LEU A 200 -2.69 17.97 -5.44
CA LEU A 200 -3.02 16.70 -4.80
C LEU A 200 -4.07 15.93 -5.60
N CYS A 201 -5.10 16.62 -6.09
CA CYS A 201 -6.10 16.02 -6.98
C CYS A 201 -5.46 15.56 -8.30
N ALA A 202 -4.60 16.36 -8.92
CA ALA A 202 -3.93 15.97 -10.15
C ALA A 202 -3.03 14.75 -9.95
N LEU A 203 -2.25 14.69 -8.89
CA LEU A 203 -1.35 13.58 -8.59
C LEU A 203 -2.06 12.33 -8.04
N GLU A 204 -3.16 12.48 -7.34
CA GLU A 204 -3.93 11.33 -6.88
C GLU A 204 -4.79 10.73 -7.98
N ILE A 205 -5.35 11.54 -8.88
CA ILE A 205 -6.26 11.08 -9.93
C ILE A 205 -5.49 10.68 -11.21
N ALA A 206 -4.44 11.42 -11.59
CA ALA A 206 -3.69 11.16 -12.82
C ALA A 206 -3.15 9.73 -12.97
N PRO A 207 -2.50 9.10 -11.95
CA PRO A 207 -1.99 7.75 -12.12
C PRO A 207 -3.10 6.72 -12.30
N TYR A 208 -4.27 6.91 -11.68
CA TYR A 208 -5.42 6.03 -11.88
C TYR A 208 -6.00 6.18 -13.29
N PHE A 209 -6.01 7.39 -13.82
CA PHE A 209 -6.47 7.66 -15.17
C PHE A 209 -5.53 7.09 -16.24
N ILE A 210 -4.22 7.17 -16.00
CA ILE A 210 -3.18 6.58 -16.86
C ILE A 210 -3.29 5.06 -16.85
N LEU A 211 -3.45 4.45 -15.65
CA LEU A 211 -3.62 3.00 -15.51
C LEU A 211 -4.91 2.53 -16.21
N TYR A 212 -6.01 3.25 -16.04
CA TYR A 212 -7.26 2.94 -16.73
C TYR A 212 -7.09 2.96 -18.26
N LYS A 213 -6.42 3.98 -18.79
CA LYS A 213 -6.18 4.11 -20.24
C LYS A 213 -5.21 3.05 -20.77
N LEU A 214 -4.23 2.61 -19.97
CA LEU A 214 -3.30 1.53 -20.31
C LEU A 214 -3.96 0.14 -20.34
N VAL A 215 -5.00 -0.05 -19.53
CA VAL A 215 -5.74 -1.32 -19.46
C VAL A 215 -6.85 -1.41 -20.52
N THR A 216 -7.40 -0.25 -20.98
CA THR A 216 -8.50 -0.19 -21.96
C THR A 216 -8.04 -0.04 -23.41
N ASN A 217 -6.77 0.24 -23.66
CA ASN A 217 -6.13 0.17 -24.98
C ASN A 217 -5.28 -1.09 -25.11
#